data_297276b9789658cc80db601cedba3c73
#
_entry.id   297276b9789658cc80db601cedba3c73
#
_cell.length_a   1.000
_cell.length_b   1.000
_cell.length_c   1.000
_cell.angle_alpha   90.00
_cell.angle_beta   90.00
_cell.angle_gamma   90.00
#
_symmetry.space_group_name_H-M   'P 1'
#
loop_
_entity.id
_entity.type
_entity.pdbx_description
1 polymer ?
#
loop_
_entity_poly.entity_id
_entity_poly.type
_entity_poly.pdbx_seq_one_letter_code
_entity_poly.pdbx_strand_id
1 'polypeptide(L)'
;MVDEHLNNAGYYLFANNKPMILKLATFATDSRITFVDNKLFRGNIFECIEEGIRYITSNIHFNAIISGIKRIEKPEIPIEAIREIVVNSFVHMRVTEGDYNEISISPHKVRIYNPGLIALNRDPKDFASGMIGSKVRNPLIAMTLYKNKTIEAFGTGFKRVFDLCSHEKVNYDYHNDGIGFCFEFERNDTDLIKNKTLKKSNTENENNISLPKEETQRLLLEFALKNGNTINSIDEVVKALKKSRITVQRAINKLVELNKLQRIGSKKTGYWKLL
;
A
#
# COMPACT_ATOMS: atom_id res chain seq x y z
N MET A 1 -28.48 26.53 -4.23
CA MET A 1 -28.03 27.90 -4.56
C MET A 1 -28.58 28.83 -3.49
N VAL A 2 -27.84 29.81 -3.12
CA VAL A 2 -28.25 30.88 -2.22
C VAL A 2 -28.00 32.18 -3.01
N ASP A 3 -29.02 33.00 -3.19
CA ASP A 3 -28.95 34.26 -3.92
C ASP A 3 -28.22 34.17 -5.28
N GLU A 4 -28.61 33.19 -6.13
CA GLU A 4 -28.04 32.90 -7.44
C GLU A 4 -26.59 32.39 -7.42
N HIS A 5 -25.96 32.27 -6.26
CA HIS A 5 -24.62 31.71 -6.12
C HIS A 5 -24.63 30.25 -5.69
N LEU A 6 -23.61 29.51 -6.10
CA LEU A 6 -23.37 28.15 -5.61
C LEU A 6 -22.98 28.22 -4.13
N ASN A 7 -23.61 27.39 -3.30
CA ASN A 7 -23.06 27.13 -1.96
C ASN A 7 -21.77 26.31 -2.05
N ASN A 8 -21.07 26.13 -0.95
CA ASN A 8 -19.79 25.40 -0.93
C ASN A 8 -19.90 24.00 -1.54
N ALA A 9 -20.99 23.24 -1.28
CA ALA A 9 -21.18 21.93 -1.86
C ALA A 9 -21.34 22.00 -3.39
N GLY A 10 -22.15 22.93 -3.88
CA GLY A 10 -22.33 23.17 -5.33
C GLY A 10 -21.01 23.61 -5.99
N TYR A 11 -20.21 24.44 -5.30
CA TYR A 11 -18.92 24.88 -5.78
C TYR A 11 -17.97 23.67 -5.95
N TYR A 12 -17.82 22.81 -4.95
CA TYR A 12 -16.93 21.66 -5.04
C TYR A 12 -17.42 20.55 -5.98
N LEU A 13 -18.73 20.45 -6.20
CA LEU A 13 -19.32 19.46 -7.11
C LEU A 13 -19.28 19.89 -8.59
N PHE A 14 -19.50 21.18 -8.88
CA PHE A 14 -19.85 21.62 -10.24
C PHE A 14 -19.02 22.78 -10.79
N ALA A 15 -18.17 23.42 -9.98
CA ALA A 15 -17.40 24.56 -10.48
C ALA A 15 -16.33 24.14 -11.48
N ASN A 16 -16.22 24.88 -12.58
CA ASN A 16 -15.28 24.63 -13.67
C ASN A 16 -13.82 24.97 -13.33
N ASN A 17 -13.59 25.78 -12.28
CA ASN A 17 -12.25 26.19 -11.84
C ASN A 17 -11.49 25.12 -11.04
N LYS A 18 -12.01 23.88 -10.99
CA LYS A 18 -11.36 22.72 -10.36
C LYS A 18 -10.94 22.96 -8.91
N PRO A 19 -11.92 23.18 -8.00
CA PRO A 19 -11.66 23.67 -6.65
C PRO A 19 -10.99 22.65 -5.72
N MET A 20 -11.05 21.36 -6.04
CA MET A 20 -10.46 20.31 -5.22
C MET A 20 -9.04 19.98 -5.63
N ILE A 21 -8.23 19.64 -4.64
CA ILE A 21 -6.87 19.09 -4.85
C ILE A 21 -6.84 17.70 -4.22
N LEU A 22 -6.42 16.72 -5.02
CA LEU A 22 -6.11 15.37 -4.58
C LEU A 22 -4.60 15.14 -4.73
N LYS A 23 -3.94 14.83 -3.62
CA LYS A 23 -2.53 14.45 -3.62
C LYS A 23 -2.41 12.96 -3.90
N LEU A 24 -1.61 12.61 -4.87
CA LEU A 24 -1.36 11.23 -5.31
C LEU A 24 0.14 10.97 -5.27
N ALA A 25 0.56 9.87 -4.64
CA ALA A 25 1.97 9.52 -4.59
C ALA A 25 2.17 8.00 -4.57
N THR A 26 3.21 7.55 -5.27
CA THR A 26 3.74 6.19 -5.15
C THR A 26 5.16 6.27 -4.60
N PHE A 27 5.45 5.47 -3.59
CA PHE A 27 6.73 5.46 -2.88
C PHE A 27 7.51 4.17 -3.14
N ALA A 28 8.83 4.29 -3.16
CA ALA A 28 9.73 3.14 -3.33
C ALA A 28 9.77 2.24 -2.08
N THR A 29 9.44 2.79 -0.90
CA THR A 29 9.49 2.10 0.39
C THR A 29 8.33 2.55 1.28
N ASP A 30 7.99 1.74 2.29
CA ASP A 30 6.92 2.07 3.26
C ASP A 30 7.29 3.24 4.19
N SER A 31 8.57 3.61 4.27
CA SER A 31 9.00 4.84 4.97
C SER A 31 8.56 6.13 4.28
N ARG A 32 8.07 6.05 3.04
CA ARG A 32 7.52 7.16 2.24
C ARG A 32 8.48 8.36 2.11
N ILE A 33 9.78 8.09 1.97
CA ILE A 33 10.81 9.12 1.79
C ILE A 33 11.09 9.34 0.30
N THR A 34 11.15 8.25 -0.49
CA THR A 34 11.53 8.30 -1.91
C THR A 34 10.31 8.10 -2.78
N PHE A 35 9.96 9.13 -3.56
CA PHE A 35 8.89 9.08 -4.53
C PHE A 35 9.29 8.28 -5.77
N VAL A 36 8.39 7.41 -6.23
CA VAL A 36 8.43 6.81 -7.57
C VAL A 36 7.57 7.64 -8.52
N ASP A 37 6.41 8.10 -8.03
CA ASP A 37 5.51 9.02 -8.72
C ASP A 37 4.91 10.01 -7.73
N ASN A 38 4.66 11.25 -8.16
CA ASN A 38 4.06 12.28 -7.34
C ASN A 38 3.24 13.23 -8.21
N LYS A 39 1.96 13.37 -7.90
CA LYS A 39 1.02 14.16 -8.68
C LYS A 39 0.06 14.95 -7.79
N LEU A 40 -0.17 16.21 -8.13
CA LEU A 40 -1.27 17.01 -7.61
C LEU A 40 -2.37 17.06 -8.68
N PHE A 41 -3.46 16.37 -8.46
CA PHE A 41 -4.61 16.41 -9.35
C PHE A 41 -5.58 17.49 -8.89
N ARG A 42 -6.10 18.28 -9.86
CA ARG A 42 -7.13 19.30 -9.61
C ARG A 42 -8.39 18.94 -10.38
N GLY A 43 -9.53 19.00 -9.70
CA GLY A 43 -10.82 18.65 -10.28
C GLY A 43 -11.97 19.10 -9.40
N ASN A 44 -13.19 18.79 -9.83
CA ASN A 44 -14.33 18.73 -8.95
C ASN A 44 -14.35 17.40 -8.17
N ILE A 45 -15.28 17.21 -7.25
CA ILE A 45 -15.33 15.98 -6.42
C ILE A 45 -15.47 14.71 -7.28
N PHE A 46 -16.28 14.72 -8.34
CA PHE A 46 -16.47 13.55 -9.21
C PHE A 46 -15.15 13.18 -9.91
N GLU A 47 -14.49 14.17 -10.50
CA GLU A 47 -13.20 13.99 -11.18
C GLU A 47 -12.12 13.50 -10.19
N CYS A 48 -12.10 14.00 -8.96
CA CYS A 48 -11.15 13.58 -7.93
C CYS A 48 -11.41 12.15 -7.46
N ILE A 49 -12.68 11.74 -7.30
CA ILE A 49 -13.06 10.36 -6.95
C ILE A 49 -12.61 9.39 -8.06
N GLU A 50 -12.94 9.69 -9.31
CA GLU A 50 -12.57 8.87 -10.46
C GLU A 50 -11.06 8.74 -10.59
N GLU A 51 -10.34 9.86 -10.49
CA GLU A 51 -8.87 9.87 -10.54
C GLU A 51 -8.24 9.09 -9.39
N GLY A 52 -8.76 9.23 -8.17
CA GLY A 52 -8.27 8.48 -7.01
C GLY A 52 -8.42 6.97 -7.19
N ILE A 53 -9.58 6.51 -7.65
CA ILE A 53 -9.84 5.09 -7.94
C ILE A 53 -8.92 4.61 -9.07
N ARG A 54 -8.82 5.38 -10.17
CA ARG A 54 -7.97 5.07 -11.31
C ARG A 54 -6.49 4.98 -10.90
N TYR A 55 -6.02 5.92 -10.08
CA TYR A 55 -4.64 5.93 -9.61
C TYR A 55 -4.31 4.68 -8.79
N ILE A 56 -5.17 4.29 -7.86
CA ILE A 56 -4.98 3.06 -7.08
C ILE A 56 -4.98 1.85 -8.00
N THR A 57 -6.01 1.70 -8.84
CA THR A 57 -6.16 0.51 -9.70
C THR A 57 -5.04 0.35 -10.73
N SER A 58 -4.42 1.46 -11.15
CA SER A 58 -3.27 1.42 -12.06
C SER A 58 -1.94 1.07 -11.37
N ASN A 59 -1.88 1.13 -10.04
CA ASN A 59 -0.66 0.91 -9.25
C ASN A 59 -0.73 -0.30 -8.31
N ILE A 60 -1.85 -1.03 -8.29
CA ILE A 60 -1.99 -2.31 -7.58
C ILE A 60 -1.78 -3.48 -8.52
N HIS A 61 -1.56 -4.68 -7.95
CA HIS A 61 -1.36 -5.89 -8.73
C HIS A 61 -2.68 -6.57 -9.07
N PHE A 62 -2.71 -7.19 -10.26
CA PHE A 62 -3.77 -8.06 -10.71
C PHE A 62 -3.22 -9.48 -10.87
N ASN A 63 -3.77 -10.41 -10.12
CA ASN A 63 -3.39 -11.82 -10.16
C ASN A 63 -4.17 -12.54 -11.24
N ALA A 64 -3.47 -13.20 -12.15
CA ALA A 64 -4.10 -14.04 -13.15
C ALA A 64 -4.50 -15.38 -12.54
N ILE A 65 -5.80 -15.67 -12.49
CA ILE A 65 -6.35 -16.97 -12.10
C ILE A 65 -6.79 -17.70 -13.35
N ILE A 66 -6.22 -18.90 -13.59
CA ILE A 66 -6.63 -19.76 -14.69
C ILE A 66 -7.72 -20.70 -14.17
N SER A 67 -8.95 -20.53 -14.69
CA SER A 67 -10.07 -21.41 -14.39
C SER A 67 -10.52 -22.07 -15.70
N GLY A 68 -10.07 -23.31 -15.93
CA GLY A 68 -10.26 -24.01 -17.21
C GLY A 68 -9.55 -23.29 -18.36
N ILE A 69 -10.30 -22.90 -19.38
CA ILE A 69 -9.78 -22.18 -20.58
C ILE A 69 -9.74 -20.66 -20.35
N LYS A 70 -10.40 -20.15 -19.29
CA LYS A 70 -10.51 -18.71 -19.03
C LYS A 70 -9.42 -18.22 -18.08
N ARG A 71 -8.75 -17.13 -18.47
CA ARG A 71 -7.92 -16.32 -17.58
C ARG A 71 -8.78 -15.22 -16.96
N ILE A 72 -8.88 -15.18 -15.64
CA ILE A 72 -9.57 -14.14 -14.88
C ILE A 72 -8.49 -13.33 -14.16
N GLU A 73 -8.52 -12.00 -14.31
CA GLU A 73 -7.64 -11.11 -13.59
C GLU A 73 -8.34 -10.63 -12.31
N LYS A 74 -7.74 -10.93 -11.16
CA LYS A 74 -8.26 -10.57 -9.85
C LYS A 74 -7.35 -9.54 -9.20
N PRO A 75 -7.85 -8.36 -8.83
CA PRO A 75 -7.06 -7.35 -8.12
C PRO A 75 -6.63 -7.87 -6.75
N GLU A 76 -5.47 -7.44 -6.27
CA GLU A 76 -4.98 -7.77 -4.92
C GLU A 76 -5.83 -7.13 -3.82
N ILE A 77 -6.50 -6.01 -4.08
CA ILE A 77 -7.45 -5.33 -3.21
C ILE A 77 -8.79 -5.23 -3.95
N PRO A 78 -9.94 -5.60 -3.35
CA PRO A 78 -11.24 -5.51 -3.99
C PRO A 78 -11.54 -4.09 -4.49
N ILE A 79 -11.89 -3.92 -5.75
CA ILE A 79 -12.15 -2.60 -6.36
C ILE A 79 -13.31 -1.89 -5.66
N GLU A 80 -14.34 -2.63 -5.27
CA GLU A 80 -15.49 -2.10 -4.55
C GLU A 80 -15.09 -1.55 -3.18
N ALA A 81 -14.15 -2.18 -2.48
CA ALA A 81 -13.63 -1.68 -1.22
C ALA A 81 -12.81 -0.39 -1.41
N ILE A 82 -11.95 -0.35 -2.45
CA ILE A 82 -11.22 0.86 -2.83
C ILE A 82 -12.20 2.00 -3.12
N ARG A 83 -13.19 1.75 -3.98
CA ARG A 83 -14.22 2.73 -4.35
C ARG A 83 -14.92 3.29 -3.13
N GLU A 84 -15.38 2.43 -2.23
CA GLU A 84 -16.10 2.84 -1.03
C GLU A 84 -15.26 3.75 -0.14
N ILE A 85 -13.99 3.39 0.13
CA ILE A 85 -13.11 4.20 0.98
C ILE A 85 -12.74 5.52 0.29
N VAL A 86 -12.46 5.53 -1.02
CA VAL A 86 -12.17 6.76 -1.75
C VAL A 86 -13.37 7.70 -1.72
N VAL A 87 -14.58 7.21 -1.99
CA VAL A 87 -15.80 8.04 -1.96
C VAL A 87 -16.04 8.58 -0.55
N ASN A 88 -15.93 7.73 0.49
CA ASN A 88 -16.09 8.12 1.87
C ASN A 88 -15.09 9.22 2.28
N SER A 89 -13.87 9.17 1.77
CA SER A 89 -12.86 10.20 2.04
C SER A 89 -13.31 11.60 1.61
N PHE A 90 -14.04 11.73 0.50
CA PHE A 90 -14.60 13.02 0.04
C PHE A 90 -15.89 13.42 0.75
N VAL A 91 -16.76 12.44 1.07
CA VAL A 91 -18.02 12.69 1.78
C VAL A 91 -17.75 13.17 3.21
N HIS A 92 -16.70 12.66 3.84
CA HIS A 92 -16.38 12.93 5.24
C HIS A 92 -15.21 13.91 5.45
N MET A 93 -14.56 14.40 4.39
CA MET A 93 -13.48 15.37 4.51
C MET A 93 -13.95 16.68 5.17
N ARG A 94 -13.05 17.30 5.92
CA ARG A 94 -13.19 18.71 6.31
C ARG A 94 -12.75 19.56 5.11
N VAL A 95 -13.57 20.51 4.75
CA VAL A 95 -13.31 21.39 3.61
C VAL A 95 -12.91 22.76 4.15
N THR A 96 -11.61 22.96 4.36
CA THR A 96 -11.02 24.25 4.73
C THR A 96 -9.81 24.53 3.86
N GLU A 97 -9.36 25.78 3.83
CA GLU A 97 -8.18 26.16 3.06
C GLU A 97 -6.94 25.38 3.53
N GLY A 98 -6.20 24.82 2.59
CA GLY A 98 -5.03 23.99 2.87
C GLY A 98 -5.31 22.52 3.19
N ASP A 99 -6.57 22.10 3.27
CA ASP A 99 -6.97 20.71 3.45
C ASP A 99 -7.01 19.96 2.10
N TYR A 100 -6.39 18.77 2.05
CA TYR A 100 -6.35 17.95 0.84
C TYR A 100 -6.58 16.48 1.18
N ASN A 101 -7.33 15.79 0.34
CA ASN A 101 -7.33 14.32 0.36
C ASN A 101 -6.02 13.81 -0.22
N GLU A 102 -5.52 12.71 0.31
CA GLU A 102 -4.25 12.10 -0.09
C GLU A 102 -4.42 10.60 -0.33
N ILE A 103 -3.88 10.12 -1.43
CA ILE A 103 -3.72 8.70 -1.71
C ILE A 103 -2.24 8.43 -1.88
N SER A 104 -1.71 7.53 -1.06
CA SER A 104 -0.32 7.11 -1.15
C SER A 104 -0.20 5.60 -1.25
N ILE A 105 0.65 5.15 -2.15
CA ILE A 105 0.90 3.75 -2.45
C ILE A 105 2.36 3.46 -2.15
N SER A 106 2.60 2.41 -1.38
CA SER A 106 3.94 1.89 -1.08
C SER A 106 4.00 0.39 -1.41
N PRO A 107 5.15 -0.27 -1.30
CA PRO A 107 5.25 -1.70 -1.62
C PRO A 107 4.24 -2.57 -0.88
N HIS A 108 3.93 -2.27 0.39
CA HIS A 108 3.05 -3.10 1.22
C HIS A 108 1.75 -2.44 1.63
N LYS A 109 1.48 -1.18 1.23
CA LYS A 109 0.29 -0.45 1.66
C LYS A 109 -0.31 0.44 0.56
N VAL A 110 -1.64 0.50 0.55
CA VAL A 110 -2.41 1.56 -0.11
C VAL A 110 -3.10 2.36 0.98
N ARG A 111 -2.78 3.63 1.10
CA ARG A 111 -3.26 4.53 2.12
C ARG A 111 -4.15 5.60 1.51
N ILE A 112 -5.33 5.79 2.10
CA ILE A 112 -6.31 6.81 1.72
C ILE A 112 -6.56 7.69 2.95
N TYR A 113 -6.25 8.96 2.84
CA TYR A 113 -6.36 9.93 3.91
C TYR A 113 -7.31 11.06 3.53
N ASN A 114 -8.10 11.50 4.48
CA ASN A 114 -8.87 12.73 4.39
C ASN A 114 -8.74 13.60 5.64
N PRO A 115 -8.68 14.93 5.51
CA PRO A 115 -8.76 15.83 6.64
C PRO A 115 -10.13 15.74 7.32
N GLY A 116 -10.14 15.87 8.65
CA GLY A 116 -11.33 15.71 9.47
C GLY A 116 -11.48 14.30 10.05
N LEU A 117 -11.63 14.24 11.37
CA LEU A 117 -11.77 12.98 12.10
C LEU A 117 -13.05 12.26 11.73
N ILE A 118 -13.10 10.96 11.94
CA ILE A 118 -14.34 10.20 11.82
C ILE A 118 -15.42 10.78 12.77
N ALA A 119 -16.66 10.79 12.32
CA ALA A 119 -17.75 11.40 13.06
C ALA A 119 -17.87 10.80 14.48
N LEU A 120 -18.15 11.65 15.47
CA LEU A 120 -18.36 11.27 16.87
C LEU A 120 -17.14 10.61 17.56
N ASN A 121 -15.95 10.69 16.97
CA ASN A 121 -14.74 10.02 17.47
C ASN A 121 -14.96 8.53 17.75
N ARG A 122 -15.77 7.86 16.92
CA ARG A 122 -16.16 6.46 17.03
C ARG A 122 -15.26 5.58 16.19
N ASP A 123 -15.22 4.30 16.55
CA ASP A 123 -14.54 3.30 15.74
C ASP A 123 -15.34 2.99 14.46
N PRO A 124 -14.73 2.86 13.28
CA PRO A 124 -15.38 2.36 12.08
C PRO A 124 -16.18 1.07 12.27
N LYS A 125 -15.77 0.19 13.17
CA LYS A 125 -16.48 -1.04 13.54
C LYS A 125 -17.85 -0.77 14.15
N ASP A 126 -18.00 0.32 14.88
CA ASP A 126 -19.28 0.68 15.48
C ASP A 126 -20.32 1.00 14.38
N PHE A 127 -19.88 1.66 13.29
CA PHE A 127 -20.74 1.91 12.13
C PHE A 127 -21.03 0.63 11.35
N ALA A 128 -20.03 -0.24 11.19
CA ALA A 128 -20.20 -1.53 10.51
C ALA A 128 -21.13 -2.49 11.24
N SER A 129 -21.23 -2.39 12.57
CA SER A 129 -22.17 -3.21 13.37
C SER A 129 -23.63 -2.86 13.13
N GLY A 130 -23.93 -1.69 12.53
CA GLY A 130 -25.29 -1.17 12.35
C GLY A 130 -25.92 -0.60 13.63
N MET A 131 -25.20 -0.56 14.74
CA MET A 131 -25.71 0.01 16.01
C MET A 131 -25.74 1.53 15.98
N ILE A 132 -24.95 2.15 15.13
CA ILE A 132 -24.81 3.61 15.04
C ILE A 132 -25.23 4.05 13.64
N GLY A 133 -26.18 4.99 13.57
CA GLY A 133 -26.59 5.59 12.31
C GLY A 133 -25.46 6.39 11.65
N SER A 134 -25.45 6.41 10.33
CA SER A 134 -24.50 7.22 9.56
C SER A 134 -24.64 8.71 9.88
N LYS A 135 -23.53 9.36 10.20
CA LYS A 135 -23.45 10.82 10.34
C LYS A 135 -22.49 11.39 9.31
N VAL A 136 -23.06 11.97 8.29
CA VAL A 136 -22.31 12.52 7.16
C VAL A 136 -21.83 13.94 7.49
N ARG A 137 -20.56 14.26 7.24
CA ARG A 137 -20.02 15.62 7.43
C ARG A 137 -20.55 16.58 6.35
N ASN A 138 -20.60 16.13 5.10
CA ASN A 138 -21.02 16.93 3.95
C ASN A 138 -22.33 16.40 3.37
N PRO A 139 -23.51 16.66 4.00
CA PRO A 139 -24.76 16.02 3.62
C PRO A 139 -25.22 16.37 2.20
N LEU A 140 -24.98 17.58 1.72
CA LEU A 140 -25.35 17.96 0.34
C LEU A 140 -24.49 17.24 -0.70
N ILE A 141 -23.20 17.04 -0.42
CA ILE A 141 -22.30 16.26 -1.27
C ILE A 141 -22.76 14.80 -1.28
N ALA A 142 -22.99 14.20 -0.10
CA ALA A 142 -23.46 12.83 0.00
C ALA A 142 -24.78 12.62 -0.73
N MET A 143 -25.76 13.54 -0.56
CA MET A 143 -27.05 13.46 -1.25
C MET A 143 -26.88 13.50 -2.78
N THR A 144 -25.97 14.33 -3.29
CA THR A 144 -25.71 14.42 -4.72
C THR A 144 -25.07 13.14 -5.26
N LEU A 145 -24.08 12.59 -4.55
CA LEU A 145 -23.45 11.32 -4.90
C LEU A 145 -24.44 10.14 -4.81
N TYR A 146 -25.38 10.17 -3.86
CA TYR A 146 -26.46 9.19 -3.76
C TYR A 146 -27.40 9.26 -4.97
N LYS A 147 -27.87 10.45 -5.33
CA LYS A 147 -28.73 10.65 -6.50
C LYS A 147 -28.07 10.21 -7.80
N ASN A 148 -26.75 10.40 -7.91
CA ASN A 148 -25.92 9.92 -9.02
C ASN A 148 -25.56 8.43 -8.91
N LYS A 149 -26.11 7.69 -7.94
CA LYS A 149 -25.82 6.26 -7.70
C LYS A 149 -24.32 5.95 -7.43
N THR A 150 -23.57 6.94 -6.98
CA THR A 150 -22.16 6.78 -6.61
C THR A 150 -22.03 6.15 -5.24
N ILE A 151 -22.95 6.43 -4.30
CA ILE A 151 -23.00 5.85 -2.95
C ILE A 151 -24.39 5.26 -2.63
N GLU A 152 -24.42 4.42 -1.59
CA GLU A 152 -25.66 3.94 -0.96
C GLU A 152 -25.99 4.76 0.29
N ALA A 153 -27.29 4.95 0.58
CA ALA A 153 -27.75 5.88 1.61
C ALA A 153 -27.76 5.33 3.05
N PHE A 154 -27.49 4.03 3.27
CA PHE A 154 -27.81 3.35 4.51
C PHE A 154 -26.65 3.19 5.51
N GLY A 155 -25.50 3.84 5.29
CA GLY A 155 -24.33 3.73 6.21
C GLY A 155 -23.69 2.35 6.25
N THR A 156 -23.95 1.50 5.26
CA THR A 156 -23.41 0.13 5.16
C THR A 156 -21.99 0.06 4.59
N GLY A 157 -21.39 1.20 4.24
CA GLY A 157 -20.13 1.27 3.52
C GLY A 157 -18.95 0.56 4.23
N PHE A 158 -18.71 0.86 5.51
CA PHE A 158 -17.66 0.17 6.27
C PHE A 158 -17.91 -1.34 6.42
N LYS A 159 -19.18 -1.74 6.66
CA LYS A 159 -19.52 -3.17 6.72
C LYS A 159 -19.16 -3.87 5.43
N ARG A 160 -19.54 -3.29 4.28
CA ARG A 160 -19.21 -3.84 2.97
C ARG A 160 -17.69 -3.96 2.76
N VAL A 161 -16.92 -2.91 3.11
CA VAL A 161 -15.46 -2.94 3.00
C VAL A 161 -14.87 -4.06 3.84
N PHE A 162 -15.31 -4.21 5.09
CA PHE A 162 -14.80 -5.24 5.98
C PHE A 162 -15.16 -6.66 5.52
N ASP A 163 -16.40 -6.86 5.05
CA ASP A 163 -16.86 -8.14 4.49
C ASP A 163 -16.05 -8.51 3.23
N LEU A 164 -15.84 -7.56 2.32
CA LEU A 164 -15.03 -7.76 1.11
C LEU A 164 -13.56 -8.08 1.45
N CYS A 165 -12.95 -7.31 2.34
CA CYS A 165 -11.58 -7.55 2.77
C CYS A 165 -11.43 -8.91 3.45
N SER A 166 -12.39 -9.30 4.30
CA SER A 166 -12.39 -10.62 4.95
C SER A 166 -12.52 -11.76 3.94
N HIS A 167 -13.45 -11.65 2.98
CA HIS A 167 -13.64 -12.65 1.93
C HIS A 167 -12.40 -12.83 1.07
N GLU A 168 -11.76 -11.73 0.68
CA GLU A 168 -10.58 -11.71 -0.17
C GLU A 168 -9.25 -11.86 0.59
N LYS A 169 -9.30 -11.95 1.93
CA LYS A 169 -8.13 -12.06 2.83
C LYS A 169 -7.17 -10.89 2.68
N VAL A 170 -7.71 -9.70 2.53
CA VAL A 170 -6.97 -8.45 2.53
C VAL A 170 -6.97 -7.88 3.94
N ASN A 171 -5.80 -7.67 4.51
CA ASN A 171 -5.67 -6.99 5.79
C ASN A 171 -5.85 -5.49 5.58
N TYR A 172 -6.35 -4.82 6.60
CA TYR A 172 -6.53 -3.37 6.61
C TYR A 172 -6.33 -2.83 8.02
N ASP A 173 -6.00 -1.54 8.08
CA ASP A 173 -5.91 -0.78 9.32
C ASP A 173 -6.52 0.62 9.11
N TYR A 174 -6.88 1.30 10.20
CA TYR A 174 -7.39 2.65 10.15
C TYR A 174 -7.13 3.38 11.46
N HIS A 175 -6.94 4.68 11.37
CA HIS A 175 -6.71 5.52 12.55
C HIS A 175 -7.08 6.98 12.32
N ASN A 176 -7.36 7.69 13.42
CA ASN A 176 -7.39 9.14 13.47
C ASN A 176 -6.00 9.63 13.92
N ASP A 177 -5.42 10.60 13.22
CA ASP A 177 -4.14 11.21 13.58
C ASP A 177 -4.27 12.53 14.35
N GLY A 178 -5.47 12.87 14.80
CA GLY A 178 -5.81 14.13 15.47
C GLY A 178 -6.28 15.24 14.54
N ILE A 179 -6.00 15.16 13.24
CA ILE A 179 -6.38 16.15 12.23
C ILE A 179 -7.28 15.53 11.15
N GLY A 180 -7.07 14.27 10.83
CA GLY A 180 -7.76 13.55 9.78
C GLY A 180 -7.96 12.07 10.09
N PHE A 181 -8.58 11.40 9.15
CA PHE A 181 -8.83 9.97 9.16
C PHE A 181 -8.01 9.29 8.05
N CYS A 182 -7.38 8.20 8.39
CA CYS A 182 -6.60 7.38 7.48
C CYS A 182 -7.15 5.97 7.44
N PHE A 183 -7.30 5.42 6.25
CA PHE A 183 -7.58 4.01 6.00
C PHE A 183 -6.44 3.42 5.18
N GLU A 184 -5.93 2.26 5.58
CA GLU A 184 -4.82 1.57 4.93
C GLU A 184 -5.25 0.15 4.55
N PHE A 185 -5.08 -0.22 3.28
CA PHE A 185 -5.12 -1.61 2.84
C PHE A 185 -3.68 -2.16 2.83
N GLU A 186 -3.48 -3.34 3.39
CA GLU A 186 -2.22 -4.06 3.22
C GLU A 186 -2.18 -4.75 1.86
N ARG A 187 -1.04 -4.62 1.18
CA ARG A 187 -0.78 -5.27 -0.09
C ARG A 187 -0.11 -6.61 0.16
N ASN A 188 -0.56 -7.63 -0.53
CA ASN A 188 0.10 -8.92 -0.48
C ASN A 188 1.50 -8.81 -1.10
N ASP A 189 2.51 -9.26 -0.37
CA ASP A 189 3.89 -9.31 -0.84
C ASP A 189 3.97 -10.12 -2.15
N THR A 190 4.25 -9.43 -3.26
CA THR A 190 4.32 -10.06 -4.58
C THR A 190 5.44 -11.08 -4.69
N ASP A 191 6.45 -11.03 -3.84
CA ASP A 191 7.51 -12.02 -3.79
C ASP A 191 7.01 -13.36 -3.21
N LEU A 192 6.01 -13.35 -2.33
CA LEU A 192 5.35 -14.58 -1.85
C LEU A 192 4.43 -15.21 -2.91
N ILE A 193 3.82 -14.41 -3.78
CA ILE A 193 2.95 -14.91 -4.85
C ILE A 193 3.78 -15.55 -5.96
N LYS A 194 4.89 -14.94 -6.36
CA LYS A 194 5.84 -15.53 -7.32
C LYS A 194 6.36 -16.89 -6.83
N ASN A 195 6.64 -17.01 -5.51
CA ASN A 195 7.06 -18.26 -4.90
C ASN A 195 5.96 -19.32 -4.80
N LYS A 196 4.67 -18.93 -4.66
CA LYS A 196 3.54 -19.87 -4.63
C LYS A 196 3.14 -20.36 -6.02
N THR A 197 3.25 -19.53 -7.04
CA THR A 197 2.92 -19.92 -8.44
C THR A 197 4.02 -20.85 -9.00
N LEU A 198 5.29 -20.62 -8.64
CA LEU A 198 6.39 -21.53 -8.99
C LEU A 198 6.32 -22.89 -8.26
N LYS A 199 5.70 -22.93 -7.04
CA LYS A 199 5.51 -24.20 -6.30
C LYS A 199 4.38 -25.08 -6.83
N LYS A 200 3.46 -24.57 -7.64
CA LYS A 200 2.37 -25.38 -8.25
C LYS A 200 2.73 -26.01 -9.61
N SER A 201 3.86 -25.65 -10.20
CA SER A 201 4.29 -26.18 -11.51
C SER A 201 5.50 -27.11 -11.47
N ASN A 202 6.07 -27.40 -10.30
CA ASN A 202 7.21 -28.31 -10.16
C ASN A 202 7.02 -29.28 -8.99
N THR A 203 6.20 -30.27 -9.14
CA THR A 203 6.42 -31.61 -8.58
C THR A 203 7.43 -32.30 -9.52
N GLU A 204 8.68 -32.10 -9.24
CA GLU A 204 9.88 -32.90 -9.60
C GLU A 204 11.06 -31.94 -9.82
N ASN A 205 11.76 -31.68 -8.74
CA ASN A 205 13.23 -31.53 -8.58
C ASN A 205 13.53 -30.72 -7.32
N GLU A 206 13.81 -31.48 -6.28
CA GLU A 206 14.41 -30.94 -5.03
C GLU A 206 15.79 -30.35 -5.32
N ASN A 207 16.03 -29.19 -4.74
CA ASN A 207 17.28 -28.43 -4.55
C ASN A 207 17.40 -27.16 -5.37
N ASN A 208 16.82 -26.06 -4.83
CA ASN A 208 17.41 -24.70 -4.81
C ASN A 208 16.34 -23.66 -4.40
N ILE A 209 16.08 -23.54 -3.10
CA ILE A 209 15.33 -22.41 -2.55
C ILE A 209 16.31 -21.28 -2.30
N SER A 210 16.35 -20.27 -3.17
CA SER A 210 17.03 -19.02 -2.87
C SER A 210 16.20 -18.24 -1.85
N LEU A 211 16.70 -18.11 -0.63
CA LEU A 211 16.16 -17.22 0.41
C LEU A 211 16.16 -15.75 -0.06
N PRO A 212 15.26 -14.89 0.48
CA PRO A 212 15.24 -13.45 0.19
C PRO A 212 16.63 -12.82 0.37
N LYS A 213 16.97 -11.85 -0.47
CA LYS A 213 18.30 -11.18 -0.46
C LYS A 213 18.69 -10.66 0.92
N GLU A 214 17.71 -10.15 1.69
CA GLU A 214 17.93 -9.63 3.05
C GLU A 214 18.25 -10.71 4.07
N GLU A 215 17.66 -11.89 3.95
CA GLU A 215 17.92 -13.01 4.84
C GLU A 215 19.35 -13.56 4.67
N THR A 216 19.87 -13.63 3.44
CA THR A 216 21.26 -14.02 3.20
C THR A 216 22.23 -13.00 3.78
N GLN A 217 21.93 -11.70 3.72
CA GLN A 217 22.73 -10.65 4.34
C GLN A 217 22.72 -10.77 5.87
N ARG A 218 21.58 -11.03 6.48
CA ARG A 218 21.44 -11.26 7.92
C ARG A 218 22.26 -12.46 8.38
N LEU A 219 22.13 -13.59 7.69
CA LEU A 219 22.90 -14.81 7.99
C LEU A 219 24.40 -14.60 7.84
N LEU A 220 24.84 -13.77 6.86
CA LEU A 220 26.24 -13.38 6.69
C LEU A 220 26.76 -12.55 7.86
N LEU A 221 25.97 -11.60 8.36
CA LEU A 221 26.34 -10.80 9.54
C LEU A 221 26.42 -11.67 10.79
N GLU A 222 25.47 -12.58 11.00
CA GLU A 222 25.49 -13.55 12.10
C GLU A 222 26.71 -14.48 12.01
N PHE A 223 27.06 -14.94 10.80
CA PHE A 223 28.27 -15.74 10.57
C PHE A 223 29.56 -14.97 10.91
N ALA A 224 29.64 -13.70 10.46
CA ALA A 224 30.79 -12.85 10.78
C ALA A 224 30.92 -12.62 12.29
N LEU A 225 29.82 -12.32 13.00
CA LEU A 225 29.80 -12.16 14.45
C LEU A 225 30.31 -13.41 15.21
N LYS A 226 29.91 -14.61 14.76
CA LYS A 226 30.34 -15.89 15.35
C LYS A 226 31.81 -16.21 15.08
N ASN A 227 32.40 -15.61 14.03
CA ASN A 227 33.79 -15.86 13.62
C ASN A 227 34.69 -14.63 13.87
N GLY A 228 34.55 -13.98 15.03
CA GLY A 228 35.42 -12.88 15.46
C GLY A 228 35.29 -11.63 14.60
N ASN A 229 34.11 -11.33 14.11
CA ASN A 229 33.78 -10.19 13.25
C ASN A 229 34.46 -10.24 11.87
N THR A 230 34.83 -11.45 11.39
CA THR A 230 35.53 -11.63 10.11
C THR A 230 34.92 -12.71 9.25
N ILE A 231 35.10 -12.56 7.93
CA ILE A 231 34.79 -13.57 6.91
C ILE A 231 36.09 -13.80 6.12
N ASN A 232 36.73 -14.91 6.36
CA ASN A 232 38.07 -15.21 5.76
C ASN A 232 37.93 -15.76 4.33
N SER A 233 36.87 -16.54 4.05
CA SER A 233 36.67 -17.18 2.75
C SER A 233 35.19 -17.22 2.38
N ILE A 234 34.90 -16.98 1.10
CA ILE A 234 33.56 -17.16 0.54
C ILE A 234 33.15 -18.64 0.62
N ASP A 235 34.09 -19.56 0.44
CA ASP A 235 33.82 -21.01 0.42
C ASP A 235 33.40 -21.53 1.80
N GLU A 236 33.92 -20.95 2.88
CA GLU A 236 33.47 -21.24 4.25
C GLU A 236 32.00 -20.80 4.46
N VAL A 237 31.68 -19.62 4.00
CA VAL A 237 30.30 -19.09 4.09
C VAL A 237 29.34 -19.91 3.23
N VAL A 238 29.75 -20.30 2.02
CA VAL A 238 28.95 -21.15 1.12
C VAL A 238 28.63 -22.48 1.80
N LYS A 239 29.59 -23.11 2.44
CA LYS A 239 29.39 -24.37 3.18
C LYS A 239 28.50 -24.16 4.42
N ALA A 240 28.77 -23.11 5.19
CA ALA A 240 28.02 -22.83 6.43
C ALA A 240 26.56 -22.47 6.18
N LEU A 241 26.30 -21.65 5.17
CA LEU A 241 24.95 -21.16 4.85
C LEU A 241 24.21 -22.04 3.83
N LYS A 242 24.86 -23.06 3.27
CA LYS A 242 24.33 -23.94 2.20
C LYS A 242 23.75 -23.13 1.03
N LYS A 243 24.44 -22.06 0.62
CA LYS A 243 24.05 -21.14 -0.45
C LYS A 243 25.00 -21.21 -1.62
N SER A 244 24.52 -20.81 -2.82
CA SER A 244 25.39 -20.73 -3.98
C SER A 244 26.47 -19.65 -3.80
N ARG A 245 27.65 -19.86 -4.38
CA ARG A 245 28.77 -18.90 -4.35
C ARG A 245 28.36 -17.52 -4.89
N ILE A 246 27.53 -17.49 -5.94
CA ILE A 246 27.01 -16.27 -6.55
C ILE A 246 26.13 -15.51 -5.57
N THR A 247 25.25 -16.18 -4.84
CA THR A 247 24.35 -15.59 -3.84
C THR A 247 25.14 -14.99 -2.69
N VAL A 248 26.13 -15.72 -2.15
CA VAL A 248 27.01 -15.25 -1.08
C VAL A 248 27.82 -14.03 -1.54
N GLN A 249 28.42 -14.07 -2.73
CA GLN A 249 29.20 -12.97 -3.28
C GLN A 249 28.36 -11.70 -3.46
N ARG A 250 27.13 -11.82 -4.00
CA ARG A 250 26.21 -10.68 -4.14
C ARG A 250 25.83 -10.08 -2.80
N ALA A 251 25.59 -10.90 -1.79
CA ALA A 251 25.24 -10.44 -0.45
C ALA A 251 26.43 -9.74 0.24
N ILE A 252 27.66 -10.25 0.09
CA ILE A 252 28.87 -9.58 0.58
C ILE A 252 29.04 -8.22 -0.10
N ASN A 253 28.94 -8.16 -1.43
CA ASN A 253 29.08 -6.90 -2.16
C ASN A 253 28.05 -5.85 -1.67
N LYS A 254 26.81 -6.28 -1.43
CA LYS A 254 25.77 -5.40 -0.92
C LYS A 254 26.05 -4.91 0.50
N LEU A 255 26.59 -5.76 1.38
CA LEU A 255 26.99 -5.35 2.74
C LEU A 255 28.20 -4.41 2.73
N VAL A 256 29.08 -4.52 1.74
CA VAL A 256 30.18 -3.56 1.52
C VAL A 256 29.63 -2.21 1.05
N GLU A 257 28.71 -2.19 0.09
CA GLU A 257 28.01 -0.96 -0.35
C GLU A 257 27.28 -0.24 0.79
N LEU A 258 26.71 -1.02 1.73
CA LEU A 258 26.01 -0.51 2.91
C LEU A 258 26.93 -0.13 4.07
N ASN A 259 28.26 -0.13 3.86
CA ASN A 259 29.27 0.13 4.89
C ASN A 259 29.15 -0.74 6.14
N LYS A 260 28.65 -1.98 6.00
CA LYS A 260 28.57 -2.96 7.09
C LYS A 260 29.72 -3.96 7.09
N LEU A 261 30.36 -4.15 5.95
CA LEU A 261 31.56 -4.97 5.79
C LEU A 261 32.63 -4.17 5.03
N GLN A 262 33.88 -4.30 5.48
CA GLN A 262 35.02 -3.72 4.79
C GLN A 262 35.98 -4.84 4.38
N ARG A 263 36.49 -4.79 3.14
CA ARG A 263 37.53 -5.72 2.71
C ARG A 263 38.90 -5.25 3.17
N ILE A 264 39.62 -6.12 3.82
CA ILE A 264 40.99 -5.87 4.30
C ILE A 264 41.93 -6.81 3.56
N GLY A 265 42.99 -6.26 2.98
CA GLY A 265 44.06 -7.02 2.27
C GLY A 265 43.77 -7.21 0.77
N SER A 266 44.57 -8.10 0.14
CA SER A 266 44.56 -8.33 -1.29
C SER A 266 43.38 -9.18 -1.77
N LYS A 267 43.16 -9.24 -3.11
CA LYS A 267 42.13 -10.11 -3.70
C LYS A 267 42.34 -11.60 -3.40
N LYS A 268 43.58 -12.05 -3.19
CA LYS A 268 43.90 -13.46 -2.96
C LYS A 268 43.98 -13.85 -1.48
N THR A 269 44.43 -12.96 -0.60
CA THR A 269 44.70 -13.24 0.82
C THR A 269 43.95 -12.35 1.79
N GLY A 270 43.06 -11.50 1.28
CA GLY A 270 42.27 -10.60 2.11
C GLY A 270 41.01 -11.24 2.66
N TYR A 271 40.47 -10.64 3.71
CA TYR A 271 39.25 -11.03 4.39
C TYR A 271 38.24 -9.84 4.49
N TRP A 272 37.00 -10.09 4.86
CA TRP A 272 36.05 -9.04 5.15
C TRP A 272 35.86 -8.90 6.65
N LYS A 273 35.89 -7.68 7.14
CA LYS A 273 35.70 -7.32 8.55
C LYS A 273 34.35 -6.60 8.72
N LEU A 274 33.62 -6.94 9.76
CA LEU A 274 32.41 -6.23 10.19
C LEU A 274 32.81 -4.85 10.75
N LEU A 275 32.10 -3.81 10.33
CA LEU A 275 32.30 -2.41 10.77
C LEU A 275 31.39 -2.06 11.94
#